data_92a1af30a9dda81457a8f65f3ad6b7b2
#
_entry.id   92a1af30a9dda81457a8f65f3ad6b7b2
#
_cell.length_a   1.000
_cell.length_b   1.000
_cell.length_c   1.000
_cell.angle_alpha   90.00
_cell.angle_beta   90.00
_cell.angle_gamma   90.00
#
_symmetry.space_group_name_H-M   'P 1'
#
loop_
_entity.id
_entity.type
_entity.pdbx_description
1 polymer ?
#
loop_
_entity_poly.entity_id
_entity_poly.type
_entity_poly.pdbx_seq_one_letter_code
_entity_poly.pdbx_strand_id
1 'polypeptide(L)'
;MNGSKPLTKLKLSDLWKVVKVTEEEIWGDLQEETKLMVKKLLESSMEEEIMEYIGISRKYEHSEKRQSQRNGYYERDLETELGKIEKLSVPRSRDGGFKTKVFERYERKRPLVKEAIKEMFLAGVSTRRVKDVLEPLIGSTPSAQTVSNVVSGLDGYVRSYHSRKIEDRHKYLFFDGIVVKVKRAVGKNKVVILCAFSIREDGVKELIDFMMVEKEDEKGWTKFLNNLYERGLEGKNLELITIDGNLGLRRAVDMVYPYTPVQRCWVHKLRNVASKVPKKLQEGCLRGAKRIYSAENKREAVEKFWEWADEWRNVVPKAVECIEKDLEELLQFFDFGEIALEEDKDDKQHREGICRDKEEDKEHKLF
;
A
#
# COMPACT_ATOMS: atom_id res chain seq x y z
N MET A 1 -34.05 19.89 33.02
CA MET A 1 -33.12 20.66 32.19
C MET A 1 -32.08 21.31 33.08
N ASN A 2 -31.04 20.58 33.45
CA ASN A 2 -29.91 21.15 34.19
C ASN A 2 -28.87 21.58 33.17
N GLY A 3 -28.82 22.89 32.91
CA GLY A 3 -27.75 23.45 32.06
C GLY A 3 -26.42 23.35 32.81
N SER A 4 -25.61 22.39 32.43
CA SER A 4 -24.24 22.30 32.89
C SER A 4 -23.47 23.54 32.43
N LYS A 5 -22.79 24.20 33.35
CA LYS A 5 -21.91 25.35 33.03
C LYS A 5 -20.72 24.80 32.19
N PRO A 6 -20.32 25.47 31.11
CA PRO A 6 -19.16 25.04 30.32
C PRO A 6 -17.91 24.96 31.20
N LEU A 7 -17.13 23.90 31.03
CA LEU A 7 -15.93 23.56 31.83
C LEU A 7 -14.92 24.71 31.94
N THR A 8 -14.83 25.56 30.92
CA THR A 8 -13.95 26.74 30.88
C THR A 8 -14.33 27.84 31.91
N LYS A 9 -15.51 27.74 32.53
CA LYS A 9 -15.99 28.67 33.59
C LYS A 9 -15.96 28.04 34.97
N LEU A 10 -15.54 26.78 35.12
CA LEU A 10 -15.45 26.10 36.39
C LEU A 10 -14.08 26.36 37.03
N LYS A 11 -14.07 26.68 38.33
CA LYS A 11 -12.82 26.68 39.10
C LYS A 11 -12.36 25.24 39.29
N LEU A 12 -11.05 25.03 39.43
CA LEU A 12 -10.46 23.67 39.65
C LEU A 12 -11.17 22.95 40.82
N SER A 13 -11.60 23.67 41.86
CA SER A 13 -12.38 23.14 42.99
C SER A 13 -13.77 22.62 42.63
N ASP A 14 -14.35 23.09 41.52
CA ASP A 14 -15.67 22.68 41.07
C ASP A 14 -15.57 21.45 40.14
N LEU A 15 -14.42 21.23 39.47
CA LEU A 15 -14.12 20.04 38.70
C LEU A 15 -14.17 18.75 39.55
N TRP A 16 -13.70 18.82 40.81
CA TRP A 16 -13.75 17.67 41.72
C TRP A 16 -15.18 17.33 42.21
N LYS A 17 -16.13 18.23 42.09
CA LYS A 17 -17.54 17.96 42.39
C LYS A 17 -18.28 17.34 41.22
N VAL A 18 -17.75 17.49 40.01
CA VAL A 18 -18.27 16.92 38.75
C VAL A 18 -17.78 15.49 38.51
N VAL A 19 -16.81 14.98 39.28
CA VAL A 19 -16.21 13.62 39.20
C VAL A 19 -17.20 12.46 39.46
N LYS A 20 -18.50 12.72 39.60
CA LYS A 20 -19.54 11.69 39.48
C LYS A 20 -20.04 11.48 38.04
N VAL A 21 -19.51 12.24 37.07
CA VAL A 21 -19.75 12.10 35.64
C VAL A 21 -18.80 11.05 35.10
N THR A 22 -19.25 10.22 34.19
CA THR A 22 -18.40 9.18 33.59
C THR A 22 -17.20 9.79 32.85
N GLU A 23 -16.09 9.07 32.76
CA GLU A 23 -14.88 9.53 32.08
C GLU A 23 -15.19 9.96 30.61
N GLU A 24 -16.07 9.24 29.94
CA GLU A 24 -16.51 9.54 28.56
C GLU A 24 -17.23 10.90 28.45
N GLU A 25 -18.07 11.29 29.43
CA GLU A 25 -18.74 12.58 29.46
C GLU A 25 -17.76 13.73 29.68
N ILE A 26 -16.73 13.52 30.54
CA ILE A 26 -15.71 14.55 30.80
C ILE A 26 -14.89 14.80 29.52
N TRP A 27 -14.45 13.73 28.83
CA TRP A 27 -13.68 13.85 27.59
C TRP A 27 -14.53 14.41 26.44
N GLY A 28 -15.80 14.04 26.35
CA GLY A 28 -16.73 14.58 25.35
C GLY A 28 -16.95 16.09 25.52
N ASP A 29 -17.23 16.55 26.74
CA ASP A 29 -17.40 17.97 27.06
C ASP A 29 -16.13 18.78 26.82
N LEU A 30 -14.95 18.22 27.18
CA LEU A 30 -13.67 18.87 26.95
C LEU A 30 -13.38 19.02 25.46
N GLN A 31 -13.69 17.99 24.65
CA GLN A 31 -13.50 18.02 23.22
C GLN A 31 -14.40 19.08 22.55
N GLU A 32 -15.66 19.16 22.92
CA GLU A 32 -16.60 20.16 22.37
C GLU A 32 -16.20 21.59 22.76
N GLU A 33 -15.81 21.83 24.02
CA GLU A 33 -15.32 23.15 24.47
C GLU A 33 -14.02 23.52 23.71
N THR A 34 -13.11 22.55 23.49
CA THR A 34 -11.90 22.78 22.73
C THR A 34 -12.20 23.16 21.26
N LYS A 35 -13.16 22.49 20.62
CA LYS A 35 -13.60 22.83 19.25
C LYS A 35 -14.18 24.25 19.20
N LEU A 36 -15.03 24.63 20.18
CA LEU A 36 -15.58 25.96 20.24
C LEU A 36 -14.52 27.04 20.45
N MET A 37 -13.51 26.75 21.28
CA MET A 37 -12.38 27.67 21.48
C MET A 37 -11.56 27.83 20.20
N VAL A 38 -11.22 26.74 19.53
CA VAL A 38 -10.48 26.74 18.25
C VAL A 38 -11.30 27.48 17.18
N LYS A 39 -12.62 27.23 17.06
CA LYS A 39 -13.49 27.95 16.15
C LYS A 39 -13.39 29.45 16.34
N LYS A 40 -13.55 29.94 17.58
CA LYS A 40 -13.46 31.38 17.90
C LYS A 40 -12.09 31.94 17.56
N LEU A 41 -11.02 31.21 17.85
CA LEU A 41 -9.65 31.62 17.52
C LEU A 41 -9.47 31.79 16.02
N LEU A 42 -9.91 30.79 15.21
CA LEU A 42 -9.86 30.86 13.76
C LEU A 42 -10.67 32.00 13.17
N GLU A 43 -11.90 32.21 13.68
CA GLU A 43 -12.77 33.33 13.26
C GLU A 43 -12.14 34.69 13.62
N SER A 44 -11.52 34.82 14.77
CA SER A 44 -10.80 36.04 15.18
C SER A 44 -9.58 36.30 14.30
N SER A 45 -8.80 35.27 14.00
CA SER A 45 -7.63 35.36 13.12
C SER A 45 -8.03 35.81 11.70
N MET A 46 -9.10 35.22 11.15
CA MET A 46 -9.63 35.63 9.84
C MET A 46 -10.19 37.04 9.82
N GLU A 47 -10.75 37.51 10.96
CA GLU A 47 -11.18 38.91 11.13
C GLU A 47 -9.99 39.86 11.08
N GLU A 48 -8.89 39.54 11.73
CA GLU A 48 -7.66 40.34 11.67
C GLU A 48 -7.07 40.36 10.26
N GLU A 49 -7.01 39.19 9.59
CA GLU A 49 -6.52 39.07 8.21
C GLU A 49 -7.33 39.93 7.22
N ILE A 50 -8.67 39.94 7.33
CA ILE A 50 -9.49 40.76 6.42
C ILE A 50 -9.38 42.25 6.76
N MET A 51 -9.18 42.61 8.02
CA MET A 51 -8.93 44.01 8.39
C MET A 51 -7.63 44.52 7.80
N GLU A 52 -6.57 43.71 7.89
CA GLU A 52 -5.27 43.98 7.25
C GLU A 52 -5.42 44.11 5.74
N TYR A 53 -6.10 43.16 5.09
CA TYR A 53 -6.35 43.17 3.64
C TYR A 53 -7.11 44.42 3.18
N ILE A 54 -8.09 44.88 3.93
CA ILE A 54 -8.90 46.08 3.60
C ILE A 54 -8.16 47.38 3.91
N GLY A 55 -7.13 47.36 4.79
CA GLY A 55 -6.37 48.52 5.24
C GLY A 55 -7.08 49.32 6.31
N ILE A 56 -7.74 48.65 7.25
CA ILE A 56 -8.44 49.25 8.42
C ILE A 56 -7.95 48.62 9.73
N SER A 57 -7.88 49.41 10.81
CA SER A 57 -7.46 48.94 12.13
C SER A 57 -8.67 48.52 13.00
N ARG A 58 -9.86 49.03 12.69
CA ARG A 58 -11.11 48.71 13.42
C ARG A 58 -12.26 48.46 12.47
N LYS A 59 -13.18 47.59 12.87
CA LYS A 59 -14.42 47.34 12.14
C LYS A 59 -15.21 48.67 12.00
N TYR A 60 -15.65 49.00 10.77
CA TYR A 60 -16.33 50.24 10.41
C TYR A 60 -15.47 51.51 10.36
N GLU A 61 -14.15 51.41 10.41
CA GLU A 61 -13.27 52.57 10.28
C GLU A 61 -13.34 53.16 8.86
N HIS A 62 -13.37 54.51 8.77
CA HIS A 62 -13.18 55.25 7.54
C HIS A 62 -11.70 55.66 7.44
N SER A 63 -10.97 54.97 6.59
CA SER A 63 -9.54 55.23 6.37
C SER A 63 -9.28 55.55 4.91
N GLU A 64 -8.44 56.55 4.65
CA GLU A 64 -7.95 56.86 3.29
C GLU A 64 -7.11 55.72 2.69
N LYS A 65 -6.57 54.83 3.52
CA LYS A 65 -5.81 53.64 3.10
C LYS A 65 -6.69 52.45 2.73
N ARG A 66 -8.00 52.61 2.78
CA ARG A 66 -8.94 51.53 2.54
C ARG A 66 -8.90 51.04 1.08
N GLN A 67 -8.51 49.82 0.87
CA GLN A 67 -8.33 49.20 -0.48
C GLN A 67 -9.58 48.45 -0.96
N SER A 68 -10.43 47.99 -0.06
CA SER A 68 -11.62 47.22 -0.41
C SER A 68 -12.74 47.41 0.66
N GLN A 69 -13.87 46.71 0.47
CA GLN A 69 -15.00 46.71 1.39
C GLN A 69 -15.34 45.30 1.80
N ARG A 70 -15.86 45.14 3.04
CA ARG A 70 -16.41 43.88 3.50
C ARG A 70 -17.69 43.51 2.73
N ASN A 71 -17.87 42.21 2.49
CA ASN A 71 -19.07 41.67 1.84
C ASN A 71 -19.69 40.54 2.70
N GLY A 72 -19.81 40.79 4.01
CA GLY A 72 -20.37 39.80 4.95
C GLY A 72 -19.49 38.57 5.15
N TYR A 73 -20.13 37.46 5.49
CA TYR A 73 -19.51 36.17 5.78
C TYR A 73 -20.18 35.08 4.98
N TYR A 74 -19.52 33.95 4.90
CA TYR A 74 -20.13 32.67 4.52
C TYR A 74 -19.77 31.60 5.53
N GLU A 75 -20.64 30.66 5.72
CA GLU A 75 -20.41 29.53 6.61
C GLU A 75 -19.81 28.36 5.84
N ARG A 76 -18.91 27.66 6.50
CA ARG A 76 -18.37 26.41 6.00
C ARG A 76 -18.00 25.46 7.14
N ASP A 77 -17.95 24.18 6.84
CA ASP A 77 -17.42 23.18 7.76
C ASP A 77 -15.93 22.93 7.46
N LEU A 78 -15.16 22.68 8.53
CA LEU A 78 -13.74 22.32 8.44
C LEU A 78 -13.48 21.07 9.27
N GLU A 79 -12.96 20.00 8.64
CA GLU A 79 -12.53 18.80 9.33
C GLU A 79 -11.09 18.97 9.83
N THR A 80 -10.91 18.83 11.14
CA THR A 80 -9.62 18.99 11.84
C THR A 80 -9.28 17.73 12.64
N GLU A 81 -8.10 17.70 13.20
CA GLU A 81 -7.62 16.66 14.11
C GLU A 81 -8.45 16.59 15.42
N LEU A 82 -9.11 17.69 15.78
CA LEU A 82 -10.00 17.77 16.94
C LEU A 82 -11.45 17.38 16.61
N GLY A 83 -11.72 17.04 15.36
CA GLY A 83 -13.04 16.75 14.84
C GLY A 83 -13.55 17.81 13.87
N LYS A 84 -14.82 17.68 13.48
CA LYS A 84 -15.48 18.58 12.57
C LYS A 84 -15.88 19.89 13.30
N ILE A 85 -15.38 21.01 12.80
CA ILE A 85 -15.81 22.36 13.19
C ILE A 85 -16.92 22.77 12.22
N GLU A 86 -18.15 22.90 12.72
CA GLU A 86 -19.29 23.24 11.91
C GLU A 86 -19.53 24.77 11.87
N LYS A 87 -20.08 25.23 10.73
CA LYS A 87 -20.46 26.61 10.50
C LYS A 87 -19.39 27.62 10.89
N LEU A 88 -18.15 27.37 10.46
CA LEU A 88 -17.05 28.31 10.59
C LEU A 88 -17.38 29.57 9.74
N SER A 89 -17.42 30.73 10.39
CA SER A 89 -17.78 31.99 9.76
C SER A 89 -16.56 32.62 9.09
N VAL A 90 -16.56 32.65 7.76
CA VAL A 90 -15.44 33.14 6.95
C VAL A 90 -15.77 34.50 6.35
N PRO A 91 -14.99 35.55 6.62
CA PRO A 91 -15.25 36.87 6.08
C PRO A 91 -14.96 36.95 4.57
N ARG A 92 -15.66 37.86 3.87
CA ARG A 92 -15.47 38.11 2.43
C ARG A 92 -15.23 39.57 2.16
N SER A 93 -14.39 39.87 1.18
CA SER A 93 -14.24 41.20 0.60
C SER A 93 -15.16 41.36 -0.62
N ARG A 94 -15.54 42.59 -0.94
CA ARG A 94 -16.44 42.91 -2.04
C ARG A 94 -15.80 42.69 -3.42
N ASP A 95 -14.50 42.88 -3.52
CA ASP A 95 -13.68 42.58 -4.72
C ASP A 95 -13.40 41.10 -4.93
N GLY A 96 -13.71 40.24 -3.94
CA GLY A 96 -13.46 38.80 -4.00
C GLY A 96 -11.97 38.41 -3.92
N GLY A 97 -11.07 39.36 -3.68
CA GLY A 97 -9.62 39.14 -3.65
C GLY A 97 -9.11 38.60 -2.31
N PHE A 98 -9.85 38.77 -1.23
CA PHE A 98 -9.44 38.26 0.09
C PHE A 98 -9.36 36.72 0.11
N LYS A 99 -8.24 36.22 0.60
CA LYS A 99 -7.99 34.80 0.87
C LYS A 99 -7.38 34.68 2.25
N THR A 100 -7.99 33.91 3.13
CA THR A 100 -7.43 33.64 4.46
C THR A 100 -6.20 32.75 4.36
N LYS A 101 -5.26 32.87 5.31
CA LYS A 101 -4.11 31.99 5.50
C LYS A 101 -4.44 30.74 6.32
N VAL A 102 -5.64 30.72 6.97
CA VAL A 102 -6.07 29.63 7.86
C VAL A 102 -6.27 28.32 7.11
N PHE A 103 -6.74 28.39 5.84
CA PHE A 103 -6.93 27.23 4.95
C PHE A 103 -6.88 27.66 3.48
N GLU A 104 -6.54 26.71 2.60
CA GLU A 104 -6.60 26.97 1.17
C GLU A 104 -8.04 27.02 0.63
N ARG A 105 -8.25 27.74 -0.46
CA ARG A 105 -9.55 27.82 -1.12
C ARG A 105 -10.03 26.41 -1.48
N TYR A 106 -11.26 26.08 -1.09
CA TYR A 106 -11.89 24.75 -1.23
C TYR A 106 -11.32 23.64 -0.33
N GLU A 107 -10.37 23.91 0.54
CA GLU A 107 -9.92 22.95 1.52
C GLU A 107 -10.97 22.72 2.60
N ARG A 108 -11.49 21.50 2.69
CA ARG A 108 -12.48 21.08 3.70
C ARG A 108 -11.86 20.22 4.82
N LYS A 109 -10.65 19.75 4.62
CA LYS A 109 -9.92 18.88 5.55
C LYS A 109 -8.52 19.39 5.75
N ARG A 110 -8.08 19.39 7.00
CA ARG A 110 -6.69 19.72 7.33
C ARG A 110 -5.72 18.74 6.66
N PRO A 111 -4.49 19.18 6.31
CA PRO A 111 -3.48 18.35 5.68
C PRO A 111 -3.20 17.05 6.42
N LEU A 112 -3.13 17.07 7.77
CA LEU A 112 -2.89 15.90 8.59
C LEU A 112 -3.98 14.83 8.45
N VAL A 113 -5.26 15.22 8.33
CA VAL A 113 -6.37 14.27 8.10
C VAL A 113 -6.24 13.62 6.72
N LYS A 114 -5.82 14.37 5.70
CA LYS A 114 -5.58 13.81 4.36
C LYS A 114 -4.41 12.82 4.38
N GLU A 115 -3.36 13.15 5.12
CA GLU A 115 -2.18 12.29 5.25
C GLU A 115 -2.52 11.00 5.98
N ALA A 116 -3.26 11.08 7.09
CA ALA A 116 -3.75 9.89 7.80
C ALA A 116 -4.59 8.97 6.90
N ILE A 117 -5.43 9.53 6.02
CA ILE A 117 -6.20 8.75 5.03
C ILE A 117 -5.26 8.02 4.05
N LYS A 118 -4.21 8.67 3.57
CA LYS A 118 -3.24 8.05 2.66
C LYS A 118 -2.48 6.92 3.35
N GLU A 119 -1.97 7.17 4.57
CA GLU A 119 -1.25 6.18 5.36
C GLU A 119 -2.11 4.95 5.67
N MET A 120 -3.37 5.14 6.09
CA MET A 120 -4.30 4.02 6.28
C MET A 120 -4.50 3.22 5.00
N PHE A 121 -4.64 3.89 3.86
CA PHE A 121 -4.80 3.21 2.57
C PHE A 121 -3.54 2.42 2.19
N LEU A 122 -2.35 3.00 2.37
CA LEU A 122 -1.07 2.34 2.14
C LEU A 122 -0.86 1.15 3.09
N ALA A 123 -1.38 1.22 4.31
CA ALA A 123 -1.40 0.12 5.26
C ALA A 123 -2.44 -0.98 4.94
N GLY A 124 -3.14 -0.89 3.80
CA GLY A 124 -4.10 -1.90 3.34
C GLY A 124 -5.54 -1.69 3.83
N VAL A 125 -5.85 -0.58 4.50
CA VAL A 125 -7.22 -0.27 4.92
C VAL A 125 -8.05 0.10 3.69
N SER A 126 -9.12 -0.64 3.40
CA SER A 126 -9.96 -0.36 2.25
C SER A 126 -10.63 1.01 2.36
N THR A 127 -10.94 1.65 1.21
CA THR A 127 -11.60 2.97 1.17
C THR A 127 -12.91 3.05 1.95
N ARG A 128 -13.59 1.93 2.15
CA ARG A 128 -14.82 1.83 2.95
C ARG A 128 -14.51 1.76 4.45
N ARG A 129 -13.49 0.98 4.84
CA ARG A 129 -13.07 0.83 6.26
C ARG A 129 -12.38 2.07 6.82
N VAL A 130 -11.80 2.93 5.98
CA VAL A 130 -11.24 4.23 6.43
C VAL A 130 -12.27 5.05 7.21
N LYS A 131 -13.55 4.98 6.78
CA LYS A 131 -14.66 5.60 7.52
C LYS A 131 -14.73 5.09 8.96
N ASP A 132 -14.76 3.78 9.14
CA ASP A 132 -14.97 3.13 10.44
C ASP A 132 -13.81 3.42 11.41
N VAL A 133 -12.60 3.64 10.88
CA VAL A 133 -11.41 4.00 11.66
C VAL A 133 -11.43 5.48 12.06
N LEU A 134 -11.84 6.36 11.15
CA LEU A 134 -11.80 7.82 11.41
C LEU A 134 -13.00 8.33 12.23
N GLU A 135 -14.16 7.70 12.11
CA GLU A 135 -15.38 8.13 12.80
C GLU A 135 -15.21 8.27 14.32
N PRO A 136 -14.65 7.27 15.04
CA PRO A 136 -14.44 7.39 16.49
C PRO A 136 -13.35 8.40 16.87
N LEU A 137 -12.40 8.71 15.96
CA LEU A 137 -11.26 9.58 16.24
C LEU A 137 -11.59 11.07 16.02
N ILE A 138 -12.28 11.39 14.93
CA ILE A 138 -12.53 12.79 14.54
C ILE A 138 -14.02 13.14 14.42
N GLY A 139 -14.92 12.21 14.78
CA GLY A 139 -16.37 12.44 14.75
C GLY A 139 -16.94 12.75 13.36
N SER A 140 -16.17 12.48 12.29
CA SER A 140 -16.61 12.69 10.91
C SER A 140 -16.22 11.52 10.01
N THR A 141 -17.08 11.24 9.03
CA THR A 141 -16.88 10.11 8.12
C THR A 141 -16.60 10.60 6.72
N PRO A 142 -15.36 10.45 6.20
CA PRO A 142 -15.11 10.74 4.80
C PRO A 142 -15.88 9.76 3.92
N SER A 143 -16.52 10.27 2.85
CA SER A 143 -17.12 9.38 1.86
C SER A 143 -16.07 8.55 1.13
N ALA A 144 -16.43 7.37 0.62
CA ALA A 144 -15.53 6.55 -0.19
C ALA A 144 -14.95 7.34 -1.39
N GLN A 145 -15.74 8.26 -1.96
CA GLN A 145 -15.27 9.15 -3.02
C GLN A 145 -14.20 10.13 -2.51
N THR A 146 -14.37 10.68 -1.31
CA THR A 146 -13.36 11.56 -0.70
C THR A 146 -12.04 10.80 -0.48
N VAL A 147 -12.11 9.59 0.06
CA VAL A 147 -10.92 8.73 0.24
C VAL A 147 -10.26 8.46 -1.11
N SER A 148 -11.03 8.10 -2.12
CA SER A 148 -10.53 7.88 -3.48
C SER A 148 -9.84 9.11 -4.06
N ASN A 149 -10.43 10.30 -3.88
CA ASN A 149 -9.82 11.57 -4.34
C ASN A 149 -8.52 11.90 -3.60
N VAL A 150 -8.43 11.59 -2.31
CA VAL A 150 -7.19 11.78 -1.53
C VAL A 150 -6.11 10.81 -2.00
N VAL A 151 -6.48 9.55 -2.23
CA VAL A 151 -5.58 8.49 -2.69
C VAL A 151 -5.10 8.74 -4.12
N SER A 152 -5.92 9.30 -5.02
CA SER A 152 -5.51 9.65 -6.37
C SER A 152 -4.36 10.67 -6.41
N GLY A 153 -4.15 11.42 -5.32
CA GLY A 153 -2.94 12.24 -5.14
C GLY A 153 -1.63 11.45 -5.14
N LEU A 154 -1.68 10.12 -4.94
CA LEU A 154 -0.51 9.23 -5.02
C LEU A 154 -0.12 8.90 -6.47
N ASP A 155 -0.99 9.16 -7.47
CA ASP A 155 -0.72 8.83 -8.88
C ASP A 155 0.56 9.50 -9.40
N GLY A 156 0.90 10.69 -8.91
CA GLY A 156 2.15 11.38 -9.24
C GLY A 156 3.38 10.60 -8.76
N TYR A 157 3.34 10.11 -7.53
CA TYR A 157 4.42 9.31 -6.94
C TYR A 157 4.57 7.97 -7.67
N VAL A 158 3.45 7.31 -7.98
CA VAL A 158 3.44 6.04 -8.74
C VAL A 158 4.05 6.25 -10.14
N ARG A 159 3.65 7.30 -10.86
CA ARG A 159 4.25 7.62 -12.17
C ARG A 159 5.75 7.91 -12.07
N SER A 160 6.18 8.68 -11.07
CA SER A 160 7.61 8.95 -10.84
C SER A 160 8.38 7.67 -10.55
N TYR A 161 7.80 6.75 -9.77
CA TYR A 161 8.37 5.44 -9.46
C TYR A 161 8.56 4.61 -10.74
N HIS A 162 7.54 4.51 -11.58
CA HIS A 162 7.59 3.77 -12.85
C HIS A 162 8.50 4.40 -13.92
N SER A 163 8.85 5.68 -13.80
CA SER A 163 9.74 6.37 -14.76
C SER A 163 11.15 6.61 -14.22
N ARG A 164 11.42 6.22 -12.96
CA ARG A 164 12.75 6.45 -12.37
C ARG A 164 13.83 5.67 -13.11
N LYS A 165 15.03 6.24 -13.16
CA LYS A 165 16.22 5.51 -13.60
C LYS A 165 16.51 4.38 -12.60
N ILE A 166 16.86 3.22 -13.10
CA ILE A 166 17.25 2.05 -12.29
C ILE A 166 18.76 1.97 -12.29
N GLU A 167 19.37 1.82 -11.13
CA GLU A 167 20.81 1.59 -11.01
C GLU A 167 21.08 0.10 -11.19
N ASP A 168 22.06 -0.27 -12.04
CA ASP A 168 22.38 -1.66 -12.35
C ASP A 168 23.27 -2.31 -11.27
N ARG A 169 22.78 -2.33 -10.02
CA ARG A 169 23.43 -2.89 -8.83
C ARG A 169 22.73 -4.14 -8.28
N HIS A 170 22.00 -4.82 -9.14
CA HIS A 170 21.20 -5.98 -8.77
C HIS A 170 21.93 -7.26 -9.11
N LYS A 171 22.08 -8.16 -8.13
CA LYS A 171 22.67 -9.49 -8.33
C LYS A 171 21.65 -10.55 -8.70
N TYR A 172 20.50 -10.52 -8.04
CA TYR A 172 19.44 -11.52 -8.22
C TYR A 172 18.14 -10.84 -8.60
N LEU A 173 17.45 -11.36 -9.61
CA LEU A 173 16.11 -10.92 -10.02
C LEU A 173 15.10 -12.04 -9.85
N PHE A 174 13.90 -11.64 -9.42
CA PHE A 174 12.75 -12.53 -9.25
C PHE A 174 11.57 -11.93 -10.02
N PHE A 175 11.01 -12.70 -10.93
CA PHE A 175 9.84 -12.31 -11.70
C PHE A 175 8.64 -13.19 -11.34
N ASP A 176 7.51 -12.57 -11.00
CA ASP A 176 6.27 -13.27 -10.68
C ASP A 176 5.04 -12.55 -11.26
N GLY A 177 4.03 -13.31 -11.63
CA GLY A 177 2.75 -12.81 -12.12
C GLY A 177 1.63 -13.00 -11.09
N ILE A 178 1.10 -11.90 -10.53
CA ILE A 178 0.04 -11.93 -9.52
C ILE A 178 -1.31 -11.71 -10.18
N VAL A 179 -2.22 -12.70 -10.08
CA VAL A 179 -3.59 -12.59 -10.61
C VAL A 179 -4.50 -11.91 -9.60
N VAL A 180 -5.00 -10.72 -9.93
CA VAL A 180 -5.93 -9.95 -9.09
C VAL A 180 -7.33 -9.94 -9.71
N LYS A 181 -8.36 -10.14 -8.89
CA LYS A 181 -9.76 -10.02 -9.31
C LYS A 181 -10.22 -8.58 -9.08
N VAL A 182 -10.48 -7.85 -10.15
CA VAL A 182 -10.97 -6.47 -10.08
C VAL A 182 -12.46 -6.42 -10.37
N LYS A 183 -13.25 -5.75 -9.52
CA LYS A 183 -14.66 -5.45 -9.79
C LYS A 183 -14.70 -4.25 -10.75
N ARG A 184 -15.23 -4.44 -11.96
CA ARG A 184 -15.56 -3.36 -12.90
C ARG A 184 -17.06 -3.13 -12.93
N ALA A 185 -17.50 -2.03 -13.51
CA ALA A 185 -18.92 -1.68 -13.65
C ALA A 185 -19.74 -2.81 -14.33
N VAL A 186 -19.12 -3.55 -15.24
CA VAL A 186 -19.70 -4.72 -15.89
C VAL A 186 -18.81 -5.94 -15.59
N GLY A 187 -19.24 -6.80 -14.67
CA GLY A 187 -18.63 -8.10 -14.37
C GLY A 187 -17.36 -8.06 -13.50
N LYS A 188 -16.76 -9.25 -13.31
CA LYS A 188 -15.47 -9.45 -12.62
C LYS A 188 -14.41 -9.73 -13.69
N ASN A 189 -13.41 -8.88 -13.79
CA ASN A 189 -12.27 -9.13 -14.67
C ASN A 189 -11.06 -9.56 -13.86
N LYS A 190 -10.33 -10.53 -14.37
CA LYS A 190 -8.99 -10.87 -13.87
C LYS A 190 -7.99 -9.94 -14.54
N VAL A 191 -7.08 -9.42 -13.77
CA VAL A 191 -5.95 -8.62 -14.22
C VAL A 191 -4.70 -9.28 -13.66
N VAL A 192 -3.63 -9.30 -14.42
CA VAL A 192 -2.34 -9.80 -13.97
C VAL A 192 -1.42 -8.62 -13.69
N ILE A 193 -0.75 -8.65 -12.56
CA ILE A 193 0.30 -7.70 -12.20
C ILE A 193 1.62 -8.45 -12.33
N LEU A 194 2.43 -8.07 -13.33
CA LEU A 194 3.80 -8.55 -13.47
C LEU A 194 4.66 -7.79 -12.49
N CYS A 195 5.45 -8.48 -11.69
CA CYS A 195 6.31 -7.89 -10.66
C CYS A 195 7.77 -8.28 -10.88
N ALA A 196 8.67 -7.34 -10.63
CA ALA A 196 10.11 -7.54 -10.61
C ALA A 196 10.67 -7.18 -9.24
N PHE A 197 11.18 -8.18 -8.52
CA PHE A 197 11.88 -8.02 -7.25
C PHE A 197 13.37 -8.27 -7.48
N SER A 198 14.19 -7.72 -6.60
CA SER A 198 15.63 -7.95 -6.66
C SER A 198 16.27 -8.04 -5.28
N ILE A 199 17.47 -8.63 -5.29
CA ILE A 199 18.45 -8.49 -4.22
C ILE A 199 19.66 -7.78 -4.82
N ARG A 200 20.06 -6.68 -4.18
CA ARG A 200 21.23 -5.91 -4.58
C ARG A 200 22.52 -6.52 -4.07
N GLU A 201 23.66 -5.97 -4.52
CA GLU A 201 25.01 -6.38 -4.06
C GLU A 201 25.20 -6.23 -2.53
N ASP A 202 24.50 -5.26 -1.92
CA ASP A 202 24.51 -5.01 -0.47
C ASP A 202 23.51 -5.87 0.31
N GLY A 203 22.83 -6.82 -0.35
CA GLY A 203 21.83 -7.70 0.24
C GLY A 203 20.45 -7.07 0.45
N VAL A 204 20.26 -5.82 0.03
CA VAL A 204 18.96 -5.14 0.16
C VAL A 204 17.96 -5.70 -0.84
N LYS A 205 16.80 -6.10 -0.34
CA LYS A 205 15.66 -6.55 -1.13
C LYS A 205 14.82 -5.36 -1.54
N GLU A 206 14.46 -5.25 -2.82
CA GLU A 206 13.59 -4.18 -3.30
C GLU A 206 12.63 -4.66 -4.39
N LEU A 207 11.44 -4.05 -4.41
CA LEU A 207 10.55 -4.11 -5.56
C LEU A 207 11.09 -3.13 -6.61
N ILE A 208 11.61 -3.65 -7.73
CA ILE A 208 12.12 -2.80 -8.81
C ILE A 208 10.96 -2.10 -9.50
N ASP A 209 9.96 -2.86 -9.93
CA ASP A 209 8.79 -2.31 -10.61
C ASP A 209 7.67 -3.36 -10.72
N PHE A 210 6.50 -2.90 -11.16
CA PHE A 210 5.37 -3.76 -11.50
C PHE A 210 4.60 -3.18 -12.69
N MET A 211 3.95 -4.04 -13.46
CA MET A 211 3.14 -3.64 -14.61
C MET A 211 1.83 -4.43 -14.67
N MET A 212 0.73 -3.74 -14.84
CA MET A 212 -0.58 -4.34 -15.01
C MET A 212 -0.80 -4.74 -16.47
N VAL A 213 -1.18 -6.00 -16.68
CA VAL A 213 -1.50 -6.58 -17.99
C VAL A 213 -2.82 -7.34 -17.95
N GLU A 214 -3.45 -7.54 -19.09
CA GLU A 214 -4.68 -8.34 -19.18
C GLU A 214 -4.42 -9.85 -19.07
N LYS A 215 -3.28 -10.28 -19.61
CA LYS A 215 -2.83 -11.68 -19.62
C LYS A 215 -1.34 -11.75 -19.35
N GLU A 216 -0.93 -12.83 -18.69
CA GLU A 216 0.45 -13.19 -18.51
C GLU A 216 0.93 -13.96 -19.74
N ASP A 217 1.51 -13.26 -20.69
CA ASP A 217 2.04 -13.81 -21.93
C ASP A 217 3.45 -13.28 -22.26
N GLU A 218 4.09 -13.86 -23.26
CA GLU A 218 5.43 -13.48 -23.72
C GLU A 218 5.50 -11.98 -24.08
N LYS A 219 4.48 -11.46 -24.75
CA LYS A 219 4.44 -10.05 -25.16
C LYS A 219 4.39 -9.09 -23.96
N GLY A 220 3.58 -9.41 -22.95
CA GLY A 220 3.50 -8.64 -21.70
C GLY A 220 4.83 -8.64 -20.96
N TRP A 221 5.45 -9.80 -20.81
CA TRP A 221 6.76 -9.93 -20.18
C TRP A 221 7.87 -9.22 -20.96
N THR A 222 7.96 -9.42 -22.28
CA THR A 222 8.95 -8.73 -23.12
C THR A 222 8.84 -7.21 -23.01
N LYS A 223 7.62 -6.68 -23.04
CA LYS A 223 7.38 -5.25 -22.86
C LYS A 223 7.86 -4.76 -21.49
N PHE A 224 7.58 -5.52 -20.44
CA PHE A 224 7.97 -5.16 -19.08
C PHE A 224 9.49 -5.20 -18.91
N LEU A 225 10.14 -6.28 -19.35
CA LEU A 225 11.59 -6.44 -19.24
C LEU A 225 12.36 -5.39 -20.07
N ASN A 226 11.91 -5.10 -21.28
CA ASN A 226 12.50 -4.02 -22.10
C ASN A 226 12.39 -2.66 -21.43
N ASN A 227 11.25 -2.36 -20.79
CA ASN A 227 11.12 -1.11 -20.04
C ASN A 227 12.11 -1.02 -18.87
N LEU A 228 12.33 -2.12 -18.16
CA LEU A 228 13.33 -2.17 -17.08
C LEU A 228 14.75 -1.97 -17.64
N TYR A 229 15.07 -2.62 -18.75
CA TYR A 229 16.35 -2.50 -19.43
C TYR A 229 16.62 -1.07 -19.91
N GLU A 230 15.67 -0.45 -20.60
CA GLU A 230 15.77 0.92 -21.10
C GLU A 230 15.94 1.96 -19.96
N ARG A 231 15.44 1.65 -18.78
CA ARG A 231 15.58 2.51 -17.59
C ARG A 231 16.88 2.27 -16.83
N GLY A 232 17.73 1.34 -17.27
CA GLY A 232 19.07 1.12 -16.75
C GLY A 232 19.34 -0.24 -16.13
N LEU A 233 18.35 -1.15 -16.03
CA LEU A 233 18.57 -2.53 -15.59
C LEU A 233 19.16 -3.36 -16.75
N GLU A 234 20.41 -3.08 -17.10
CA GLU A 234 21.08 -3.74 -18.24
C GLU A 234 21.55 -5.16 -17.92
N GLY A 235 21.64 -5.50 -16.63
CA GLY A 235 21.98 -6.83 -16.18
C GLY A 235 23.47 -7.16 -16.16
N LYS A 236 24.35 -6.15 -16.14
CA LYS A 236 25.81 -6.34 -16.13
C LYS A 236 26.31 -7.06 -14.88
N ASN A 237 25.62 -6.88 -13.77
CA ASN A 237 25.94 -7.48 -12.47
C ASN A 237 25.01 -8.62 -12.08
N LEU A 238 24.10 -9.04 -12.99
CA LEU A 238 23.16 -10.11 -12.70
C LEU A 238 23.84 -11.47 -12.68
N GLU A 239 23.71 -12.15 -11.57
CA GLU A 239 24.20 -13.52 -11.36
C GLU A 239 23.11 -14.57 -11.66
N LEU A 240 21.85 -14.30 -11.27
CA LEU A 240 20.76 -15.26 -11.40
C LEU A 240 19.39 -14.56 -11.55
N ILE A 241 18.54 -15.13 -12.40
CA ILE A 241 17.14 -14.74 -12.56
C ILE A 241 16.24 -15.90 -12.17
N THR A 242 15.36 -15.69 -11.19
CA THR A 242 14.37 -16.70 -10.75
C THR A 242 13.01 -16.43 -11.40
N ILE A 243 12.40 -17.49 -11.96
CA ILE A 243 11.10 -17.45 -12.63
C ILE A 243 10.18 -18.60 -12.18
N ASP A 244 8.86 -18.44 -12.34
CA ASP A 244 7.84 -19.45 -11.97
C ASP A 244 7.73 -20.64 -12.94
N GLY A 245 8.36 -20.57 -14.10
CA GLY A 245 8.30 -21.57 -15.14
C GLY A 245 7.25 -21.31 -16.23
N ASN A 246 6.69 -20.09 -16.29
CA ASN A 246 5.91 -19.62 -17.42
C ASN A 246 6.77 -19.55 -18.68
N LEU A 247 6.33 -20.21 -19.77
CA LEU A 247 7.12 -20.26 -21.02
C LEU A 247 7.24 -18.88 -21.68
N GLY A 248 6.22 -18.02 -21.54
CA GLY A 248 6.27 -16.65 -22.07
C GLY A 248 7.31 -15.81 -21.34
N LEU A 249 7.37 -15.91 -20.00
CA LEU A 249 8.39 -15.26 -19.20
C LEU A 249 9.79 -15.80 -19.54
N ARG A 250 9.95 -17.13 -19.65
CA ARG A 250 11.24 -17.73 -20.02
C ARG A 250 11.79 -17.16 -21.33
N ARG A 251 10.96 -17.12 -22.38
CA ARG A 251 11.37 -16.57 -23.68
C ARG A 251 11.70 -15.08 -23.62
N ALA A 252 10.93 -14.31 -22.83
CA ALA A 252 11.20 -12.90 -22.64
C ALA A 252 12.54 -12.66 -21.92
N VAL A 253 12.86 -13.48 -20.91
CA VAL A 253 14.15 -13.44 -20.21
C VAL A 253 15.29 -13.81 -21.15
N ASP A 254 15.17 -14.88 -21.93
CA ASP A 254 16.19 -15.28 -22.92
C ASP A 254 16.45 -14.21 -23.97
N MET A 255 15.44 -13.39 -24.30
CA MET A 255 15.56 -12.29 -25.25
C MET A 255 16.26 -11.07 -24.66
N VAL A 256 15.94 -10.70 -23.42
CA VAL A 256 16.42 -9.44 -22.80
C VAL A 256 17.71 -9.66 -22.01
N TYR A 257 17.86 -10.81 -21.35
CA TYR A 257 19.00 -11.17 -20.51
C TYR A 257 19.63 -12.53 -20.94
N PRO A 258 20.10 -12.68 -22.18
CA PRO A 258 20.48 -13.97 -22.76
C PRO A 258 21.68 -14.64 -22.06
N TYR A 259 22.46 -13.88 -21.31
CA TYR A 259 23.68 -14.38 -20.67
C TYR A 259 23.52 -14.68 -19.18
N THR A 260 22.36 -14.34 -18.60
CA THR A 260 22.12 -14.55 -17.18
C THR A 260 21.49 -15.93 -16.94
N PRO A 261 22.07 -16.78 -16.07
CA PRO A 261 21.50 -18.06 -15.70
C PRO A 261 20.08 -17.92 -15.14
N VAL A 262 19.24 -18.91 -15.42
CA VAL A 262 17.83 -18.90 -15.01
C VAL A 262 17.56 -20.03 -14.02
N GLN A 263 17.03 -19.68 -12.86
CA GLN A 263 16.55 -20.56 -11.82
C GLN A 263 15.03 -20.70 -11.92
N ARG A 264 14.51 -21.93 -11.81
CA ARG A 264 13.09 -22.15 -11.59
C ARG A 264 12.75 -22.10 -10.13
N CYS A 265 11.69 -21.38 -9.79
CA CYS A 265 11.19 -21.24 -8.42
C CYS A 265 10.72 -22.60 -7.87
N TRP A 266 11.34 -23.06 -6.79
CA TRP A 266 10.98 -24.30 -6.11
C TRP A 266 9.57 -24.30 -5.53
N VAL A 267 9.09 -23.17 -5.03
CA VAL A 267 7.75 -23.05 -4.47
C VAL A 267 6.69 -23.32 -5.54
N HIS A 268 6.82 -22.71 -6.72
CA HIS A 268 5.94 -22.97 -7.86
C HIS A 268 6.05 -24.41 -8.35
N LYS A 269 7.28 -24.95 -8.39
CA LYS A 269 7.51 -26.34 -8.76
C LYS A 269 6.83 -27.31 -7.82
N LEU A 270 6.98 -27.13 -6.51
CA LEU A 270 6.33 -28.00 -5.52
C LEU A 270 4.79 -27.92 -5.58
N ARG A 271 4.21 -26.75 -5.89
CA ARG A 271 2.77 -26.64 -6.16
C ARG A 271 2.34 -27.46 -7.38
N ASN A 272 3.14 -27.44 -8.43
CA ASN A 272 2.91 -28.23 -9.62
C ASN A 272 3.03 -29.74 -9.33
N VAL A 273 3.99 -30.15 -8.53
CA VAL A 273 4.13 -31.53 -8.03
C VAL A 273 2.90 -31.91 -7.21
N ALA A 274 2.51 -31.09 -6.24
CA ALA A 274 1.34 -31.34 -5.39
C ALA A 274 0.06 -31.58 -6.20
N SER A 275 -0.13 -30.80 -7.29
CA SER A 275 -1.31 -30.97 -8.17
C SER A 275 -1.37 -32.33 -8.89
N LYS A 276 -0.26 -33.05 -8.96
CA LYS A 276 -0.12 -34.36 -9.62
C LYS A 276 -0.13 -35.55 -8.63
N VAL A 277 -0.16 -35.26 -7.33
CA VAL A 277 -0.10 -36.24 -6.26
C VAL A 277 -1.45 -36.32 -5.53
N PRO A 278 -2.00 -37.52 -5.30
CA PRO A 278 -3.21 -37.69 -4.47
C PRO A 278 -3.04 -37.08 -3.07
N LYS A 279 -4.08 -36.42 -2.55
CA LYS A 279 -4.00 -35.68 -1.26
C LYS A 279 -3.38 -36.49 -0.11
N LYS A 280 -3.68 -37.78 -0.02
CA LYS A 280 -3.16 -38.68 1.04
C LYS A 280 -1.63 -38.87 0.99
N LEU A 281 -1.03 -38.70 -0.20
CA LEU A 281 0.40 -38.93 -0.43
C LEU A 281 1.19 -37.61 -0.54
N GLN A 282 0.50 -36.45 -0.63
CA GLN A 282 1.15 -35.17 -0.85
C GLN A 282 2.19 -34.82 0.22
N GLU A 283 1.85 -35.02 1.50
CA GLU A 283 2.77 -34.69 2.60
C GLU A 283 4.10 -35.43 2.52
N GLY A 284 4.06 -36.76 2.32
CA GLY A 284 5.26 -37.57 2.20
C GLY A 284 6.08 -37.22 0.97
N CYS A 285 5.42 -37.13 -0.18
CA CYS A 285 6.05 -36.82 -1.46
C CYS A 285 6.73 -35.43 -1.45
N LEU A 286 6.02 -34.39 -0.97
CA LEU A 286 6.57 -33.03 -0.89
C LEU A 286 7.67 -32.88 0.16
N ARG A 287 7.59 -33.62 1.28
CA ARG A 287 8.65 -33.65 2.30
C ARG A 287 9.94 -34.24 1.73
N GLY A 288 9.82 -35.33 0.95
CA GLY A 288 10.96 -35.90 0.22
C GLY A 288 11.55 -34.94 -0.80
N ALA A 289 10.71 -34.31 -1.62
CA ALA A 289 11.13 -33.32 -2.63
C ALA A 289 11.82 -32.09 -2.01
N LYS A 290 11.40 -31.64 -0.82
CA LYS A 290 12.05 -30.56 -0.09
C LYS A 290 13.50 -30.85 0.30
N ARG A 291 13.84 -32.12 0.53
CA ARG A 291 15.22 -32.51 0.84
C ARG A 291 16.19 -32.20 -0.30
N ILE A 292 15.72 -32.18 -1.53
CA ILE A 292 16.54 -31.93 -2.74
C ILE A 292 17.15 -30.51 -2.66
N TYR A 293 16.34 -29.47 -2.47
CA TYR A 293 16.86 -28.10 -2.42
C TYR A 293 17.43 -27.70 -1.03
N SER A 294 17.27 -28.56 -0.02
CA SER A 294 17.88 -28.39 1.31
C SER A 294 19.22 -29.13 1.41
N ALA A 295 19.76 -29.63 0.32
CA ALA A 295 21.07 -30.23 0.26
C ALA A 295 22.19 -29.21 0.51
N GLU A 296 23.37 -29.65 0.94
CA GLU A 296 24.51 -28.78 1.16
C GLU A 296 25.17 -28.29 -0.13
N ASN A 297 25.05 -29.09 -1.18
CA ASN A 297 25.62 -28.78 -2.50
C ASN A 297 24.84 -29.47 -3.63
N LYS A 298 25.12 -29.05 -4.87
CA LYS A 298 24.44 -29.51 -6.09
C LYS A 298 24.54 -31.00 -6.29
N ARG A 299 25.68 -31.63 -5.95
CA ARG A 299 25.91 -33.07 -6.10
C ARG A 299 24.96 -33.84 -5.14
N GLU A 300 24.94 -33.47 -3.90
CA GLU A 300 24.04 -34.06 -2.91
C GLU A 300 22.54 -33.84 -3.27
N ALA A 301 22.21 -32.68 -3.84
CA ALA A 301 20.87 -32.42 -4.35
C ALA A 301 20.45 -33.38 -5.45
N VAL A 302 21.37 -33.69 -6.38
CA VAL A 302 21.13 -34.67 -7.44
C VAL A 302 20.99 -36.09 -6.86
N GLU A 303 21.82 -36.47 -5.89
CA GLU A 303 21.72 -37.77 -5.22
C GLU A 303 20.34 -37.88 -4.49
N LYS A 304 19.94 -36.90 -3.74
CA LYS A 304 18.61 -36.82 -3.07
C LYS A 304 17.45 -36.83 -4.07
N PHE A 305 17.62 -36.23 -5.25
CA PHE A 305 16.59 -36.31 -6.28
C PHE A 305 16.41 -37.76 -6.78
N TRP A 306 17.48 -38.49 -7.04
CA TRP A 306 17.37 -39.84 -7.50
C TRP A 306 16.80 -40.79 -6.44
N GLU A 307 17.17 -40.63 -5.15
CA GLU A 307 16.55 -41.37 -4.05
C GLU A 307 15.02 -41.12 -3.99
N TRP A 308 14.62 -39.84 -4.09
CA TRP A 308 13.20 -39.47 -4.10
C TRP A 308 12.49 -39.98 -5.36
N ALA A 309 13.12 -39.92 -6.49
CA ALA A 309 12.56 -40.39 -7.75
C ALA A 309 12.33 -41.91 -7.73
N ASP A 310 13.26 -42.71 -7.17
CA ASP A 310 13.13 -44.16 -7.07
C ASP A 310 11.97 -44.55 -6.13
N GLU A 311 11.81 -43.83 -5.03
CA GLU A 311 10.67 -44.01 -4.10
C GLU A 311 9.31 -43.73 -4.75
N TRP A 312 9.23 -42.67 -5.54
CA TRP A 312 7.95 -42.15 -6.03
C TRP A 312 7.61 -42.44 -7.49
N ARG A 313 8.57 -42.87 -8.31
CA ARG A 313 8.37 -43.08 -9.74
C ARG A 313 7.28 -44.10 -10.07
N ASN A 314 7.18 -45.16 -9.28
CA ASN A 314 6.14 -46.19 -9.48
C ASN A 314 4.80 -45.81 -8.89
N VAL A 315 4.75 -44.84 -7.98
CA VAL A 315 3.52 -44.39 -7.29
C VAL A 315 2.88 -43.18 -7.98
N VAL A 316 3.72 -42.19 -8.31
CA VAL A 316 3.25 -40.90 -8.88
C VAL A 316 4.23 -40.45 -10.00
N PRO A 317 4.35 -41.18 -11.11
CA PRO A 317 5.34 -40.96 -12.16
C PRO A 317 5.31 -39.52 -12.72
N LYS A 318 4.11 -38.93 -12.87
CA LYS A 318 3.95 -37.56 -13.36
C LYS A 318 4.52 -36.50 -12.42
N ALA A 319 4.62 -36.79 -11.13
CA ALA A 319 5.23 -35.87 -10.15
C ALA A 319 6.76 -35.91 -10.27
N VAL A 320 7.32 -37.10 -10.45
CA VAL A 320 8.77 -37.28 -10.67
C VAL A 320 9.20 -36.63 -12.00
N GLU A 321 8.51 -36.91 -13.09
CA GLU A 321 8.76 -36.28 -14.39
C GLU A 321 8.68 -34.75 -14.33
N CYS A 322 7.78 -34.23 -13.50
CA CYS A 322 7.62 -32.77 -13.30
C CYS A 322 8.90 -32.10 -12.75
N ILE A 323 9.64 -32.75 -11.84
CA ILE A 323 10.92 -32.23 -11.34
C ILE A 323 12.04 -32.57 -12.32
N GLU A 324 12.10 -33.81 -12.77
CA GLU A 324 13.18 -34.37 -13.60
C GLU A 324 13.48 -33.53 -14.85
N LYS A 325 12.44 -33.10 -15.57
CA LYS A 325 12.60 -32.32 -16.82
C LYS A 325 13.20 -30.93 -16.61
N ASP A 326 13.05 -30.36 -15.41
CA ASP A 326 13.53 -29.01 -15.10
C ASP A 326 14.63 -29.03 -14.01
N LEU A 327 15.20 -30.21 -13.72
CA LEU A 327 16.12 -30.42 -12.58
C LEU A 327 17.33 -29.49 -12.64
N GLU A 328 17.91 -29.31 -13.83
CA GLU A 328 19.08 -28.46 -14.02
C GLU A 328 18.76 -27.00 -13.67
N GLU A 329 17.64 -26.44 -14.17
CA GLU A 329 17.19 -25.08 -13.85
C GLU A 329 16.76 -24.93 -12.38
N LEU A 330 16.32 -26.01 -11.72
CA LEU A 330 15.95 -26.03 -10.31
C LEU A 330 17.17 -26.01 -9.38
N LEU A 331 18.34 -26.41 -9.87
CA LEU A 331 19.56 -26.50 -9.07
C LEU A 331 20.59 -25.40 -9.39
N GLN A 332 20.26 -24.43 -10.22
CA GLN A 332 21.17 -23.35 -10.61
C GLN A 332 21.66 -22.53 -9.40
N PHE A 333 20.82 -22.31 -8.40
CA PHE A 333 21.16 -21.49 -7.23
C PHE A 333 22.37 -22.05 -6.43
N PHE A 334 22.68 -23.37 -6.54
CA PHE A 334 23.87 -23.95 -5.87
C PHE A 334 25.18 -23.41 -6.42
N ASP A 335 25.18 -22.87 -7.64
CA ASP A 335 26.35 -22.27 -8.27
C ASP A 335 26.60 -20.84 -7.82
N PHE A 336 25.68 -20.25 -6.99
CA PHE A 336 25.68 -18.88 -6.45
C PHE A 336 25.58 -18.89 -4.92
N GLY A 337 26.02 -17.84 -4.23
CA GLY A 337 26.17 -17.82 -2.76
C GLY A 337 24.87 -18.00 -1.95
N GLU A 338 25.02 -18.16 -0.64
CA GLU A 338 23.94 -18.48 0.33
C GLU A 338 22.70 -17.56 0.26
N ILE A 339 22.85 -16.32 -0.16
CA ILE A 339 21.74 -15.34 -0.26
C ILE A 339 20.67 -15.77 -1.26
N ALA A 340 21.07 -16.44 -2.36
CA ALA A 340 20.12 -16.96 -3.34
C ALA A 340 19.28 -18.14 -2.82
N LEU A 341 19.77 -18.82 -1.77
CA LEU A 341 19.13 -19.97 -1.14
C LEU A 341 17.97 -19.60 -0.20
N GLU A 342 18.07 -18.48 0.53
CA GLU A 342 17.08 -18.14 1.55
C GLU A 342 15.77 -17.66 0.92
N GLU A 343 15.82 -16.97 -0.20
CA GLU A 343 14.64 -16.41 -0.86
C GLU A 343 13.75 -17.45 -1.56
N ASP A 344 14.35 -18.48 -2.13
CA ASP A 344 13.57 -19.57 -2.73
C ASP A 344 12.83 -20.42 -1.66
N LYS A 345 13.27 -20.31 -0.37
CA LYS A 345 12.66 -21.00 0.78
C LYS A 345 11.53 -20.17 1.43
N ASP A 346 11.54 -18.84 1.31
CA ASP A 346 10.75 -17.92 2.18
C ASP A 346 9.59 -17.21 1.47
N ASP A 347 9.18 -17.67 0.26
CA ASP A 347 8.01 -17.13 -0.51
C ASP A 347 6.69 -17.08 0.31
N LYS A 348 6.68 -17.62 1.51
CA LYS A 348 5.53 -17.56 2.43
C LYS A 348 5.34 -16.18 3.04
N GLN A 349 6.41 -15.46 3.39
CA GLN A 349 6.31 -14.12 4.00
C GLN A 349 5.96 -13.03 2.97
N HIS A 350 6.46 -13.12 1.72
CA HIS A 350 6.14 -12.14 0.68
C HIS A 350 4.68 -12.24 0.19
N ARG A 351 4.07 -13.43 0.17
CA ARG A 351 2.65 -13.58 -0.19
C ARG A 351 1.70 -13.26 0.95
N GLU A 352 2.08 -13.44 2.19
CA GLU A 352 1.24 -13.07 3.34
C GLU A 352 1.10 -11.55 3.49
N GLY A 353 2.10 -10.76 3.09
CA GLY A 353 2.01 -9.30 3.05
C GLY A 353 1.05 -8.74 1.98
N ILE A 354 0.91 -9.45 0.84
CA ILE A 354 0.05 -9.03 -0.29
C ILE A 354 -1.30 -9.75 -0.28
N CYS A 355 -1.43 -10.89 0.43
CA CYS A 355 -2.61 -11.78 0.42
C CYS A 355 -3.35 -11.88 1.77
N ARG A 356 -3.03 -11.12 2.81
CA ARG A 356 -3.80 -11.12 4.07
C ARG A 356 -5.29 -10.82 3.88
N ASP A 357 -5.66 -10.13 2.80
CA ASP A 357 -7.07 -9.82 2.48
C ASP A 357 -7.90 -11.00 1.94
N LYS A 358 -7.34 -12.20 1.73
CA LYS A 358 -8.10 -13.32 1.13
C LYS A 358 -8.73 -14.30 2.12
N GLU A 359 -8.26 -14.36 3.36
CA GLU A 359 -8.84 -15.26 4.37
C GLU A 359 -9.88 -14.58 5.27
N GLU A 360 -9.75 -13.30 5.57
CA GLU A 360 -10.75 -12.54 6.34
C GLU A 360 -12.09 -12.36 5.59
N ASP A 361 -12.11 -12.38 4.25
CA ASP A 361 -13.36 -12.32 3.45
C ASP A 361 -14.21 -13.63 3.51
N LYS A 362 -13.70 -14.72 4.09
CA LYS A 362 -14.45 -15.97 4.24
C LYS A 362 -15.16 -16.11 5.59
N GLU A 363 -14.68 -15.45 6.64
CA GLU A 363 -15.30 -15.54 7.96
C GLU A 363 -16.48 -14.57 8.19
N HIS A 364 -16.61 -13.52 7.38
CA HIS A 364 -17.73 -12.55 7.48
C HIS A 364 -18.93 -12.82 6.58
N LYS A 365 -19.11 -14.06 6.08
CA LYS A 365 -20.33 -14.46 5.36
C LYS A 365 -21.33 -15.25 6.22
N LEU A 366 -21.12 -15.31 7.51
CA LEU A 366 -22.04 -15.96 8.46
C LEU A 366 -22.37 -15.00 9.60
N PHE A 367 -22.96 -13.85 9.27
CA PHE A 367 -23.89 -13.12 10.17
C PHE A 367 -24.61 -12.07 9.33
#